data_4184e9d50b78f17cd5f48175ed2c89d2
#
_entry.id   4184e9d50b78f17cd5f48175ed2c89d2
#
_cell.length_a   1.000
_cell.length_b   1.000
_cell.length_c   1.000
_cell.angle_alpha   90.00
_cell.angle_beta   90.00
_cell.angle_gamma   90.00
#
_symmetry.space_group_name_H-M   'P 1'
#
loop_
_entity.id
_entity.type
_entity.pdbx_description
1 polymer ?
#
loop_
_entity_poly.entity_id
_entity_poly.type
_entity_poly.pdbx_seq_one_letter_code
_entity_poly.pdbx_strand_id
1 'polypeptide(L)'
;MAQSGYKLADLHFHQHLSYDIDCNWKTYVDKYLEGYHVPHVHPELNKLLDYRSYVTETNRWYSMQFSPLESGDDLYGSGEALYYFMYPNTMLNILPGRLQTNRVLPLPNNRCRVEFDFFYTVSADPSKDEARRKRDLEFSDVVQDEDIQICIDVQRGLDSGSYVAGRLNPLRENALHHFQELLRADYRTHSS
;
A
#
# COMPACT_ATOMS: atom_id res chain seq x y z
N MET A 1 -7.74 11.20 10.18
CA MET A 1 -7.18 10.45 11.32
C MET A 1 -7.98 10.61 12.63
N ALA A 2 -8.57 11.75 12.92
CA ALA A 2 -9.40 11.91 14.14
C ALA A 2 -10.72 11.11 14.13
N GLN A 3 -11.15 10.59 12.99
CA GLN A 3 -12.41 9.86 12.85
C GLN A 3 -12.28 8.33 13.05
N SER A 4 -11.08 7.77 12.89
CA SER A 4 -10.86 6.31 12.97
C SER A 4 -10.61 5.79 14.39
N GLY A 5 -10.46 6.65 15.39
CA GLY A 5 -10.16 6.26 16.77
C GLY A 5 -8.73 5.69 16.99
N TYR A 6 -7.91 5.60 15.96
CA TYR A 6 -6.53 5.10 16.08
C TYR A 6 -5.61 6.16 16.71
N LYS A 7 -4.93 5.78 17.78
CA LYS A 7 -3.96 6.62 18.49
C LYS A 7 -2.55 6.27 18.00
N LEU A 8 -2.03 7.01 17.06
CA LEU A 8 -0.67 6.79 16.54
C LEU A 8 0.42 6.96 17.61
N ALA A 9 0.16 7.75 18.65
CA ALA A 9 1.08 7.95 19.77
C ALA A 9 1.32 6.69 20.63
N ASP A 10 0.41 5.71 20.55
CA ASP A 10 0.52 4.45 21.31
C ASP A 10 1.25 3.35 20.51
N LEU A 11 1.76 3.68 19.32
CA LEU A 11 2.47 2.76 18.45
C LEU A 11 3.97 2.79 18.71
N HIS A 12 4.58 1.63 18.82
CA HIS A 12 6.00 1.46 19.03
C HIS A 12 6.64 0.78 17.83
N PHE A 13 7.80 1.27 17.39
CA PHE A 13 8.58 0.66 16.33
C PHE A 13 8.93 -0.78 16.71
N HIS A 14 8.79 -1.68 15.73
CA HIS A 14 9.09 -3.10 15.92
C HIS A 14 10.18 -3.59 14.98
N GLN A 15 10.02 -3.40 13.67
CA GLN A 15 10.92 -3.96 12.67
C GLN A 15 10.98 -3.12 11.41
N HIS A 16 12.14 -3.15 10.75
CA HIS A 16 12.37 -2.62 9.42
C HIS A 16 12.66 -3.77 8.45
N LEU A 17 12.02 -3.73 7.26
CA LEU A 17 12.30 -4.62 6.14
C LEU A 17 12.56 -3.81 4.88
N SER A 18 13.31 -4.38 3.93
CA SER A 18 13.66 -3.71 2.68
C SER A 18 13.69 -4.71 1.53
N TYR A 19 13.10 -4.33 0.39
CA TYR A 19 12.96 -5.14 -0.80
C TYR A 19 13.48 -4.37 -2.02
N ASP A 20 14.46 -4.92 -2.74
CA ASP A 20 14.88 -4.41 -4.05
C ASP A 20 14.06 -5.08 -5.13
N ILE A 21 13.41 -4.30 -5.99
CA ILE A 21 12.43 -4.77 -6.97
C ILE A 21 12.84 -4.33 -8.37
N ASP A 22 12.78 -5.24 -9.33
CA ASP A 22 13.08 -4.99 -10.74
C ASP A 22 11.89 -4.39 -11.47
N CYS A 23 11.40 -3.25 -10.95
CA CYS A 23 10.40 -2.40 -11.58
C CYS A 23 10.67 -0.93 -11.27
N ASN A 24 10.18 -0.04 -12.15
CA ASN A 24 10.21 1.40 -11.89
C ASN A 24 9.38 1.72 -10.64
N TRP A 25 9.86 2.64 -9.82
CA TRP A 25 9.17 3.04 -8.58
C TRP A 25 7.73 3.50 -8.81
N LYS A 26 7.43 4.10 -9.97
CA LYS A 26 6.08 4.52 -10.34
C LYS A 26 5.15 3.33 -10.58
N THR A 27 5.66 2.25 -11.15
CA THR A 27 4.90 1.00 -11.35
C THR A 27 4.44 0.44 -10.00
N TYR A 28 5.33 0.43 -9.00
CA TYR A 28 4.97 0.00 -7.65
C TYR A 28 3.93 0.93 -6.99
N VAL A 29 4.09 2.25 -7.17
CA VAL A 29 3.12 3.23 -6.66
C VAL A 29 1.77 3.10 -7.37
N ASP A 30 1.75 2.98 -8.69
CA ASP A 30 0.52 2.81 -9.48
C ASP A 30 -0.30 1.61 -8.98
N LYS A 31 0.36 0.44 -8.72
CA LYS A 31 -0.27 -0.75 -8.16
C LYS A 31 -0.92 -0.47 -6.78
N TYR A 32 -0.26 0.27 -5.90
CA TYR A 32 -0.80 0.58 -4.58
C TYR A 32 -2.04 1.50 -4.63
N LEU A 33 -2.15 2.34 -5.66
CA LEU A 33 -3.17 3.39 -5.75
C LEU A 33 -4.53 2.91 -6.28
N GLU A 34 -4.66 1.63 -6.59
CA GLU A 34 -5.92 1.01 -6.97
C GLU A 34 -6.12 -0.29 -6.14
N GLY A 35 -7.34 -0.70 -5.94
CA GLY A 35 -7.63 -1.88 -5.11
C GLY A 35 -8.23 -3.04 -5.91
N TYR A 36 -8.47 -2.88 -7.22
CA TYR A 36 -9.15 -3.92 -7.99
C TYR A 36 -8.25 -5.12 -8.33
N HIS A 37 -6.92 -5.01 -8.15
CA HIS A 37 -6.03 -6.17 -8.24
C HIS A 37 -6.19 -7.12 -7.05
N VAL A 38 -6.59 -6.62 -5.86
CA VAL A 38 -6.68 -7.40 -4.62
C VAL A 38 -7.44 -8.72 -4.80
N PRO A 39 -8.65 -8.76 -5.38
CA PRO A 39 -9.38 -10.01 -5.58
C PRO A 39 -8.69 -11.03 -6.51
N HIS A 40 -7.72 -10.60 -7.31
CA HIS A 40 -7.06 -11.40 -8.33
C HIS A 40 -5.63 -11.80 -7.95
N VAL A 41 -4.94 -10.96 -7.20
CA VAL A 41 -3.52 -11.12 -6.85
C VAL A 41 -3.35 -11.62 -5.42
N HIS A 42 -4.20 -11.18 -4.48
CA HIS A 42 -4.06 -11.42 -3.05
C HIS A 42 -5.22 -12.22 -2.46
N PRO A 43 -5.27 -13.55 -2.62
CA PRO A 43 -6.40 -14.35 -2.14
C PRO A 43 -6.67 -14.21 -0.62
N GLU A 44 -5.59 -14.16 0.18
CA GLU A 44 -5.73 -14.05 1.63
C GLU A 44 -6.10 -12.63 2.07
N LEU A 45 -5.51 -11.59 1.46
CA LEU A 45 -5.89 -10.21 1.74
C LEU A 45 -7.34 -9.93 1.32
N ASN A 46 -7.80 -10.52 0.23
CA ASN A 46 -9.19 -10.38 -0.23
C ASN A 46 -10.23 -10.96 0.74
N LYS A 47 -9.82 -11.90 1.62
CA LYS A 47 -10.69 -12.41 2.68
C LYS A 47 -10.85 -11.44 3.84
N LEU A 48 -9.88 -10.55 4.03
CA LEU A 48 -9.86 -9.56 5.12
C LEU A 48 -10.60 -8.27 4.77
N LEU A 49 -10.66 -7.90 3.48
CA LEU A 49 -11.19 -6.63 3.03
C LEU A 49 -12.54 -6.80 2.32
N ASP A 50 -13.52 -6.00 2.69
CA ASP A 50 -14.74 -5.86 1.88
C ASP A 50 -14.48 -4.94 0.68
N TYR A 51 -14.01 -5.52 -0.41
CA TYR A 51 -13.74 -4.77 -1.64
C TYR A 51 -14.98 -4.06 -2.23
N ARG A 52 -16.19 -4.51 -1.94
CA ARG A 52 -17.44 -3.86 -2.42
C ARG A 52 -17.64 -2.50 -1.78
N SER A 53 -17.25 -2.38 -0.52
CA SER A 53 -17.31 -1.14 0.27
C SER A 53 -16.01 -0.33 0.21
N TYR A 54 -15.09 -0.69 -0.70
CA TYR A 54 -13.81 0.00 -0.87
C TYR A 54 -14.01 1.38 -1.47
N VAL A 55 -13.58 2.41 -0.74
CA VAL A 55 -13.70 3.82 -1.13
C VAL A 55 -12.32 4.43 -1.32
N THR A 56 -12.17 5.26 -2.34
CA THR A 56 -10.95 6.01 -2.60
C THR A 56 -11.26 7.51 -2.64
N GLU A 57 -10.55 8.27 -1.81
CA GLU A 57 -10.62 9.72 -1.75
C GLU A 57 -9.27 10.33 -2.13
N THR A 58 -9.31 11.46 -2.83
CA THR A 58 -8.10 12.22 -3.21
C THR A 58 -8.11 13.60 -2.56
N ASN A 59 -6.94 14.07 -2.16
CA ASN A 59 -6.73 15.40 -1.60
C ASN A 59 -5.48 16.02 -2.24
N ARG A 60 -5.14 17.28 -1.91
CA ARG A 60 -4.07 18.03 -2.58
C ARG A 60 -2.75 17.24 -2.76
N TRP A 61 -2.28 16.56 -1.70
CA TRP A 61 -0.98 15.88 -1.66
C TRP A 61 -1.04 14.43 -1.23
N TYR A 62 -2.24 13.91 -1.04
CA TYR A 62 -2.42 12.52 -0.64
C TYR A 62 -3.71 11.93 -1.22
N SER A 63 -3.77 10.64 -1.27
CA SER A 63 -5.00 9.89 -1.43
C SER A 63 -5.19 8.95 -0.24
N MET A 64 -6.41 8.57 0.01
CA MET A 64 -6.79 7.61 1.05
C MET A 64 -7.71 6.57 0.45
N GLN A 65 -7.42 5.32 0.73
CA GLN A 65 -8.27 4.19 0.42
C GLN A 65 -8.75 3.59 1.74
N PHE A 66 -9.99 3.23 1.77
CA PHE A 66 -10.68 2.76 2.97
C PHE A 66 -11.44 1.48 2.66
N SER A 67 -11.35 0.51 3.55
CA SER A 67 -12.15 -0.71 3.52
C SER A 67 -12.53 -1.11 4.94
N PRO A 68 -13.81 -1.46 5.20
CA PRO A 68 -14.14 -2.20 6.41
C PRO A 68 -13.38 -3.53 6.41
N LEU A 69 -12.97 -3.97 7.61
CA LEU A 69 -12.47 -5.33 7.80
C LEU A 69 -13.64 -6.28 7.95
N GLU A 70 -13.56 -7.44 7.31
CA GLU A 70 -14.55 -8.49 7.49
C GLU A 70 -14.56 -8.97 8.96
N SER A 71 -15.75 -9.11 9.52
CA SER A 71 -15.91 -9.51 10.90
C SER A 71 -15.47 -10.96 11.13
N GLY A 72 -14.58 -11.19 12.09
CA GLY A 72 -14.13 -12.53 12.51
C GLY A 72 -12.69 -12.87 12.14
N ASP A 73 -11.91 -11.92 11.61
CA ASP A 73 -10.48 -12.12 11.43
C ASP A 73 -9.75 -12.14 12.78
N ASP A 74 -8.98 -13.21 13.01
CA ASP A 74 -8.20 -13.40 14.24
C ASP A 74 -6.94 -12.52 14.30
N LEU A 75 -6.52 -11.92 13.18
CA LEU A 75 -5.29 -11.15 13.12
C LEU A 75 -5.51 -9.67 13.48
N TYR A 76 -6.54 -9.04 12.91
CA TYR A 76 -6.81 -7.61 13.09
C TYR A 76 -8.11 -7.33 13.85
N GLY A 77 -8.98 -8.33 14.01
CA GLY A 77 -10.28 -8.18 14.67
C GLY A 77 -11.28 -7.44 13.80
N SER A 78 -12.09 -6.59 14.44
CA SER A 78 -13.06 -5.73 13.76
C SER A 78 -12.54 -4.30 13.67
N GLY A 79 -12.84 -3.59 12.59
CA GLY A 79 -12.46 -2.21 12.40
C GLY A 79 -12.38 -1.83 10.93
N GLU A 80 -11.41 -1.02 10.61
CA GLU A 80 -11.22 -0.45 9.29
C GLU A 80 -9.76 -0.53 8.89
N ALA A 81 -9.50 -0.83 7.63
CA ALA A 81 -8.21 -0.68 7.00
C ALA A 81 -8.15 0.67 6.30
N LEU A 82 -7.13 1.47 6.62
CA LEU A 82 -6.87 2.76 6.01
C LEU A 82 -5.52 2.71 5.30
N TYR A 83 -5.53 2.99 4.00
CA TYR A 83 -4.33 3.03 3.16
C TYR A 83 -4.13 4.44 2.64
N TYR A 84 -3.16 5.16 3.20
CA TYR A 84 -2.80 6.50 2.73
C TYR A 84 -1.64 6.42 1.77
N PHE A 85 -1.73 7.15 0.68
CA PHE A 85 -0.59 7.50 -0.14
C PHE A 85 -0.29 8.99 0.02
N MET A 86 0.92 9.30 0.43
CA MET A 86 1.44 10.67 0.55
C MET A 86 2.45 10.90 -0.57
N TYR A 87 2.13 11.83 -1.48
CA TYR A 87 3.00 12.19 -2.57
C TYR A 87 4.37 12.65 -2.07
N PRO A 88 5.49 12.23 -2.69
CA PRO A 88 5.55 11.48 -3.96
C PRO A 88 5.62 9.95 -3.81
N ASN A 89 5.96 9.38 -2.65
CA ASN A 89 6.41 7.99 -2.58
C ASN A 89 6.24 7.31 -1.21
N THR A 90 5.40 7.85 -0.34
CA THR A 90 5.21 7.30 1.03
C THR A 90 3.79 6.81 1.20
N MET A 91 3.65 5.61 1.77
CA MET A 91 2.38 4.95 2.03
C MET A 91 2.26 4.64 3.52
N LEU A 92 1.04 4.69 4.05
CA LEU A 92 0.71 4.34 5.43
C LEU A 92 -0.43 3.33 5.41
N ASN A 93 -0.17 2.13 5.89
CA ASN A 93 -1.17 1.08 6.07
C ASN A 93 -1.54 1.02 7.55
N ILE A 94 -2.73 1.49 7.88
CA ILE A 94 -3.22 1.60 9.26
C ILE A 94 -4.35 0.61 9.46
N LEU A 95 -4.13 -0.33 10.39
CA LEU A 95 -5.10 -1.32 10.83
C LEU A 95 -5.22 -1.28 12.36
N PRO A 96 -6.20 -1.96 12.96
CA PRO A 96 -6.33 -2.00 14.42
C PRO A 96 -5.03 -2.43 15.11
N GLY A 97 -4.45 -1.54 15.91
CA GLY A 97 -3.22 -1.78 16.68
C GLY A 97 -1.93 -1.87 15.85
N ARG A 98 -1.96 -1.48 14.57
CA ARG A 98 -0.83 -1.57 13.64
C ARG A 98 -0.72 -0.33 12.75
N LEU A 99 0.51 0.10 12.50
CA LEU A 99 0.88 0.97 11.39
C LEU A 99 2.05 0.32 10.65
N GLN A 100 1.98 0.25 9.34
CA GLN A 100 3.12 -0.01 8.48
C GLN A 100 3.33 1.21 7.58
N THR A 101 4.54 1.74 7.55
CA THR A 101 4.93 2.74 6.55
C THR A 101 5.67 2.05 5.42
N ASN A 102 5.41 2.47 4.18
CA ASN A 102 6.14 2.00 3.02
C ASN A 102 6.74 3.21 2.31
N ARG A 103 8.03 3.20 2.08
CA ARG A 103 8.72 4.24 1.31
C ARG A 103 9.32 3.62 0.06
N VAL A 104 8.94 4.15 -1.11
CA VAL A 104 9.38 3.64 -2.41
C VAL A 104 10.49 4.54 -2.95
N LEU A 105 11.71 4.04 -2.97
CA LEU A 105 12.90 4.78 -3.41
C LEU A 105 13.28 4.38 -4.84
N PRO A 106 13.39 5.36 -5.77
CA PRO A 106 13.85 5.06 -7.12
C PRO A 106 15.32 4.61 -7.11
N LEU A 107 15.62 3.58 -7.87
CA LEU A 107 16.97 3.10 -8.17
C LEU A 107 17.22 3.20 -9.69
N PRO A 108 18.49 3.20 -10.14
CA PRO A 108 18.81 3.16 -11.57
C PRO A 108 18.22 1.95 -12.29
N ASN A 109 18.10 2.04 -13.63
CA ASN A 109 17.70 0.94 -14.51
C ASN A 109 16.29 0.37 -14.24
N ASN A 110 15.30 1.24 -14.05
CA ASN A 110 13.93 0.85 -13.75
C ASN A 110 13.80 -0.11 -12.56
N ARG A 111 14.59 0.13 -11.51
CA ARG A 111 14.50 -0.57 -10.23
C ARG A 111 13.98 0.36 -9.14
N CYS A 112 13.46 -0.21 -8.09
CA CYS A 112 13.14 0.53 -6.88
C CYS A 112 13.50 -0.28 -5.64
N ARG A 113 13.62 0.43 -4.52
CA ARG A 113 13.68 -0.16 -3.18
C ARG A 113 12.43 0.23 -2.42
N VAL A 114 11.78 -0.73 -1.81
CA VAL A 114 10.63 -0.48 -0.93
C VAL A 114 11.06 -0.80 0.50
N GLU A 115 10.94 0.20 1.37
CA GLU A 115 11.29 0.09 2.78
C GLU A 115 10.01 0.07 3.61
N PHE A 116 9.86 -0.93 4.48
CA PHE A 116 8.75 -1.10 5.41
C PHE A 116 9.23 -0.86 6.83
N ASP A 117 8.52 0.00 7.58
CA ASP A 117 8.66 0.12 9.02
C ASP A 117 7.36 -0.30 9.68
N PHE A 118 7.44 -1.26 10.59
CA PHE A 118 6.30 -1.79 11.33
C PHE A 118 6.24 -1.22 12.74
N PHE A 119 5.05 -0.78 13.13
CA PHE A 119 4.75 -0.26 14.44
C PHE A 119 3.50 -0.92 15.00
N TYR A 120 3.52 -1.28 16.28
CA TYR A 120 2.39 -1.93 16.94
C TYR A 120 2.08 -1.28 18.29
N THR A 121 0.81 -1.37 18.68
CA THR A 121 0.42 -1.13 20.07
C THR A 121 0.94 -2.24 20.96
N VAL A 122 1.18 -1.93 22.22
CA VAL A 122 1.56 -2.89 23.26
C VAL A 122 0.34 -3.17 24.14
N SER A 123 0.02 -4.46 24.33
CA SER A 123 -1.04 -4.92 25.23
C SER A 123 -0.47 -5.31 26.61
N ALA A 124 -1.34 -5.72 27.50
CA ALA A 124 -0.94 -6.25 28.81
C ALA A 124 -0.36 -7.68 28.75
N ASP A 125 -0.44 -8.35 27.61
CA ASP A 125 0.06 -9.72 27.41
C ASP A 125 1.13 -9.75 26.31
N PRO A 126 2.43 -9.66 26.66
CA PRO A 126 3.53 -9.63 25.70
C PRO A 126 3.61 -10.88 24.82
N SER A 127 3.20 -12.05 25.31
CA SER A 127 3.28 -13.29 24.54
C SER A 127 2.27 -13.34 23.41
N LYS A 128 1.07 -12.81 23.64
CA LYS A 128 0.06 -12.63 22.59
C LYS A 128 0.47 -11.59 21.57
N ASP A 129 1.08 -10.49 22.04
CA ASP A 129 1.59 -9.46 21.14
C ASP A 129 2.65 -10.02 20.20
N GLU A 130 3.59 -10.80 20.69
CA GLU A 130 4.64 -11.41 19.86
C GLU A 130 4.06 -12.39 18.83
N ALA A 131 3.16 -13.25 19.24
CA ALA A 131 2.50 -14.18 18.32
C ALA A 131 1.70 -13.47 17.24
N ARG A 132 1.02 -12.36 17.58
CA ARG A 132 0.28 -11.53 16.63
C ARG A 132 1.22 -10.85 15.64
N ARG A 133 2.31 -10.20 16.12
CA ARG A 133 3.30 -9.52 15.28
C ARG A 133 3.96 -10.48 14.29
N LYS A 134 4.33 -11.66 14.77
CA LYS A 134 4.90 -12.70 13.89
C LYS A 134 3.95 -13.09 12.77
N ARG A 135 2.68 -13.37 13.07
CA ARG A 135 1.68 -13.69 12.04
C ARG A 135 1.44 -12.53 11.07
N ASP A 136 1.42 -11.29 11.57
CA ASP A 136 1.26 -10.09 10.73
C ASP A 136 2.45 -9.89 9.78
N LEU A 137 3.67 -10.10 10.26
CA LEU A 137 4.87 -10.02 9.42
C LEU A 137 4.90 -11.11 8.35
N GLU A 138 4.59 -12.36 8.71
CA GLU A 138 4.49 -13.47 7.78
C GLU A 138 3.41 -13.23 6.71
N PHE A 139 2.25 -12.72 7.11
CA PHE A 139 1.19 -12.33 6.19
C PHE A 139 1.60 -11.17 5.28
N SER A 140 2.21 -10.13 5.84
CA SER A 140 2.71 -8.98 5.07
C SER A 140 3.77 -9.38 4.05
N ASP A 141 4.62 -10.36 4.38
CA ASP A 141 5.68 -10.86 3.49
C ASP A 141 5.09 -11.63 2.30
N VAL A 142 4.08 -12.46 2.54
CA VAL A 142 3.34 -13.14 1.45
C VAL A 142 2.70 -12.15 0.50
N VAL A 143 1.99 -11.14 1.02
CA VAL A 143 1.36 -10.10 0.18
C VAL A 143 2.41 -9.31 -0.59
N GLN A 144 3.55 -9.00 0.03
CA GLN A 144 4.64 -8.27 -0.62
C GLN A 144 5.29 -9.08 -1.74
N ASP A 145 5.48 -10.39 -1.57
CA ASP A 145 6.02 -11.26 -2.62
C ASP A 145 5.09 -11.33 -3.85
N GLU A 146 3.78 -11.41 -3.62
CA GLU A 146 2.76 -11.34 -4.68
C GLU A 146 2.83 -9.98 -5.42
N ASP A 147 2.95 -8.88 -4.67
CA ASP A 147 3.10 -7.54 -5.20
C ASP A 147 4.39 -7.35 -6.02
N ILE A 148 5.50 -7.89 -5.55
CA ILE A 148 6.78 -7.87 -6.27
C ILE A 148 6.64 -8.56 -7.62
N GLN A 149 6.05 -9.75 -7.62
CA GLN A 149 5.91 -10.52 -8.85
C GLN A 149 5.06 -9.79 -9.89
N ILE A 150 3.90 -9.26 -9.51
CA ILE A 150 3.03 -8.55 -10.46
C ILE A 150 3.69 -7.26 -10.96
N CYS A 151 4.43 -6.52 -10.10
CA CYS A 151 5.14 -5.31 -10.52
C CYS A 151 6.26 -5.62 -11.53
N ILE A 152 6.99 -6.72 -11.36
CA ILE A 152 8.01 -7.19 -12.33
C ILE A 152 7.35 -7.55 -13.67
N ASP A 153 6.21 -8.24 -13.65
CA ASP A 153 5.52 -8.65 -14.88
C ASP A 153 4.92 -7.44 -15.61
N VAL A 154 4.37 -6.47 -14.90
CA VAL A 154 3.93 -5.18 -15.47
C VAL A 154 5.12 -4.43 -16.09
N GLN A 155 6.27 -4.36 -15.41
CA GLN A 155 7.47 -3.72 -15.95
C GLN A 155 7.94 -4.39 -17.25
N ARG A 156 7.96 -5.71 -17.32
CA ARG A 156 8.28 -6.45 -18.54
C ARG A 156 7.32 -6.13 -19.69
N GLY A 157 6.01 -6.01 -19.37
CA GLY A 157 5.00 -5.57 -20.32
C GLY A 157 5.26 -4.17 -20.88
N LEU A 158 5.63 -3.22 -20.02
CA LEU A 158 6.00 -1.86 -20.40
C LEU A 158 7.28 -1.84 -21.26
N ASP A 159 8.32 -2.59 -20.87
CA ASP A 159 9.60 -2.64 -21.56
C ASP A 159 9.49 -3.32 -22.95
N SER A 160 8.48 -4.16 -23.17
CA SER A 160 8.22 -4.79 -24.47
C SER A 160 7.81 -3.78 -25.56
N GLY A 161 7.39 -2.57 -25.18
CA GLY A 161 6.86 -1.56 -26.10
C GLY A 161 5.47 -1.87 -26.67
N SER A 162 4.85 -2.98 -26.25
CA SER A 162 3.50 -3.36 -26.71
C SER A 162 2.39 -2.52 -26.06
N TYR A 163 2.66 -1.92 -24.88
CA TYR A 163 1.74 -1.03 -24.21
C TYR A 163 1.89 0.41 -24.76
N VAL A 164 0.82 0.96 -25.29
CA VAL A 164 0.83 2.32 -25.84
C VAL A 164 0.20 3.32 -24.86
N ALA A 165 -1.05 3.12 -24.52
CA ALA A 165 -1.80 3.90 -23.54
C ALA A 165 -3.14 3.19 -23.25
N GLY A 166 -3.60 3.27 -22.01
CA GLY A 166 -4.91 2.78 -21.59
C GLY A 166 -5.80 3.93 -21.10
N ARG A 167 -7.09 3.64 -20.97
CA ARG A 167 -8.03 4.52 -20.26
C ARG A 167 -8.09 4.11 -18.82
N LEU A 168 -7.94 5.06 -17.91
CA LEU A 168 -8.13 4.83 -16.49
C LEU A 168 -9.62 4.62 -16.18
N ASN A 169 -9.89 3.73 -15.24
CA ASN A 169 -11.23 3.52 -14.71
C ASN A 169 -11.57 4.67 -13.74
N PRO A 170 -12.55 5.54 -14.06
CA PRO A 170 -12.84 6.73 -13.25
C PRO A 170 -13.38 6.41 -11.85
N LEU A 171 -13.87 5.18 -11.62
CA LEU A 171 -14.41 4.76 -10.34
C LEU A 171 -13.36 4.09 -9.44
N ARG A 172 -12.28 3.55 -10.02
CA ARG A 172 -11.32 2.71 -9.29
C ARG A 172 -9.87 3.18 -9.37
N GLU A 173 -9.56 4.05 -10.35
CA GLU A 173 -8.20 4.55 -10.58
C GLU A 173 -8.10 6.07 -10.40
N ASN A 174 -9.00 6.67 -9.63
CA ASN A 174 -8.97 8.11 -9.35
C ASN A 174 -7.72 8.51 -8.55
N ALA A 175 -7.23 7.71 -7.60
CA ALA A 175 -6.00 7.97 -6.88
C ALA A 175 -4.76 7.82 -7.78
N LEU A 176 -4.75 6.82 -8.67
CA LEU A 176 -3.70 6.64 -9.68
C LEU A 176 -3.67 7.83 -10.64
N HIS A 177 -4.82 8.26 -11.16
CA HIS A 177 -4.91 9.45 -11.99
C HIS A 177 -4.38 10.70 -11.27
N HIS A 178 -4.77 10.90 -10.01
CA HIS A 178 -4.31 12.01 -9.18
C HIS A 178 -2.79 12.02 -9.02
N PHE A 179 -2.18 10.88 -8.71
CA PHE A 179 -0.72 10.74 -8.62
C PHE A 179 -0.02 11.10 -9.93
N GLN A 180 -0.52 10.59 -11.07
CA GLN A 180 0.06 10.88 -12.36
C GLN A 180 -0.06 12.35 -12.74
N GLU A 181 -1.14 13.05 -12.35
CA GLU A 181 -1.27 14.50 -12.59
C GLU A 181 -0.28 15.31 -11.73
N LEU A 182 -0.05 14.91 -10.47
CA LEU A 182 0.98 15.53 -9.63
C LEU A 182 2.37 15.36 -10.25
N LEU A 183 2.72 14.17 -10.72
CA LEU A 183 3.98 13.90 -11.42
C LEU A 183 4.13 14.75 -12.68
N ARG A 184 3.07 14.83 -13.50
CA ARG A 184 3.09 15.67 -14.73
C ARG A 184 3.30 17.15 -14.40
N ALA A 185 2.69 17.63 -13.33
CA ALA A 185 2.87 19.02 -12.87
C ALA A 185 4.32 19.28 -12.47
N ASP A 186 4.92 18.39 -11.69
CA ASP A 186 6.32 18.50 -11.26
C ASP A 186 7.30 18.45 -12.44
N TYR A 187 7.12 17.52 -13.39
CA TYR A 187 7.97 17.44 -14.57
C TYR A 187 7.90 18.70 -15.42
N ARG A 188 6.71 19.30 -15.61
CA ARG A 188 6.56 20.56 -16.34
C ARG A 188 7.29 21.72 -15.66
N THR A 189 7.28 21.76 -14.34
CA THR A 189 7.90 22.83 -13.55
C THR A 189 9.44 22.77 -13.58
N HIS A 190 10.02 21.56 -13.69
CA HIS A 190 11.47 21.35 -13.66
C HIS A 190 12.11 21.16 -15.05
N SER A 191 11.30 21.17 -16.12
CA SER A 191 11.77 21.08 -17.52
C SER A 191 11.89 22.44 -18.23
N SER A 192 11.75 23.54 -17.49
CA SER A 192 11.79 24.94 -17.98
C SER A 192 13.15 25.57 -17.77
#